data_9733d17ae2ad02e5c362aa68865d4c2a
#
_entry.id   9733d17ae2ad02e5c362aa68865d4c2a
#
_cell.length_a   1.000
_cell.length_b   1.000
_cell.length_c   1.000
_cell.angle_alpha   90.00
_cell.angle_beta   90.00
_cell.angle_gamma   90.00
#
_symmetry.space_group_name_H-M   'P 1'
#
loop_
_entity.id
_entity.type
_entity.pdbx_description
1 polymer ?
#
loop_
_entity_poly.entity_id
_entity_poly.type
_entity_poly.pdbx_seq_one_letter_code
_entity_poly.pdbx_strand_id
1 'polypeptide(L)'
;MKVLVGRFSSESNEHSRSLMSLDKFILKYGEDCIDSMYCRDIFEKNGIELIPSIGAIGHPHGPVTLQAYEFIVDKFKQSVKEHLHEIDGIFLFLHGASKVIGLQGGSAEHAILREIRAIVGPYMPIALVMDPHGNLSEELVSNVNLLRCYRHSPHIDTKETYQFMAKDFIDLLNHREDIHPIYYRVPIIIGGEKSVSFDEPMVSINNMLEEAEKTGRIRSASFHIGYLRHDGPNLGCSVVVCPKTKKDTEFADMWARKIREFAYSKRHEFHYHGNVASLEDAIKQVVYHDQGTCFITDSGDNVGSGADGFNNYVLRQIMN
;
A
#
# COMPACT_ATOMS: atom_id res chain seq x y z
N MET A 1 26.15 9.46 -2.97
CA MET A 1 25.40 8.26 -2.54
C MET A 1 24.59 7.72 -3.71
N LYS A 2 24.31 6.43 -3.70
CA LYS A 2 23.49 5.76 -4.71
C LYS A 2 22.33 5.01 -4.05
N VAL A 3 21.13 5.14 -4.60
CA VAL A 3 19.91 4.49 -4.08
C VAL A 3 19.27 3.65 -5.18
N LEU A 4 19.10 2.36 -4.92
CA LEU A 4 18.36 1.48 -5.83
C LEU A 4 16.86 1.73 -5.64
N VAL A 5 16.14 1.88 -6.77
CA VAL A 5 14.70 2.12 -6.78
C VAL A 5 13.96 1.05 -7.56
N GLY A 6 12.76 0.71 -7.12
CA GLY A 6 11.91 -0.23 -7.83
C GLY A 6 10.48 -0.22 -7.34
N ARG A 7 9.58 -0.73 -8.19
CA ARG A 7 8.14 -0.70 -7.93
C ARG A 7 7.49 -2.04 -8.29
N PHE A 8 6.67 -2.56 -7.38
CA PHE A 8 5.72 -3.63 -7.65
C PHE A 8 4.33 -3.21 -7.18
N SER A 9 3.39 -3.22 -8.10
CA SER A 9 2.00 -2.85 -7.82
C SER A 9 1.07 -3.92 -8.38
N SER A 10 0.33 -4.57 -7.50
CA SER A 10 -0.76 -5.49 -7.86
C SER A 10 -1.75 -5.58 -6.71
N GLU A 11 -3.01 -5.53 -7.05
CA GLU A 11 -4.13 -5.69 -6.13
C GLU A 11 -4.97 -6.87 -6.63
N SER A 12 -4.98 -7.95 -5.87
CA SER A 12 -5.47 -9.25 -6.32
C SER A 12 -6.82 -9.62 -5.73
N ASN A 13 -7.83 -9.78 -6.60
CA ASN A 13 -9.15 -10.25 -6.21
C ASN A 13 -9.27 -11.75 -6.55
N GLU A 14 -9.35 -12.62 -5.55
CA GLU A 14 -9.49 -14.08 -5.74
C GLU A 14 -10.83 -14.50 -6.36
N HIS A 15 -11.82 -13.59 -6.37
CA HIS A 15 -13.13 -13.86 -6.99
C HIS A 15 -13.12 -13.58 -8.50
N SER A 16 -12.09 -12.91 -9.03
CA SER A 16 -11.90 -12.75 -10.47
C SER A 16 -11.53 -14.09 -11.13
N ARG A 17 -12.11 -14.35 -12.31
CA ARG A 17 -11.81 -15.55 -13.10
C ARG A 17 -10.52 -15.42 -13.90
N SER A 18 -10.05 -14.20 -14.08
CA SER A 18 -8.83 -13.91 -14.84
C SER A 18 -7.62 -13.86 -13.93
N LEU A 19 -6.48 -14.42 -14.36
CA LEU A 19 -5.22 -14.33 -13.65
C LEU A 19 -4.37 -13.16 -14.18
N MET A 20 -3.58 -12.57 -13.28
CA MET A 20 -2.62 -11.52 -13.58
C MET A 20 -1.32 -12.15 -14.08
N SER A 21 -1.23 -12.40 -15.39
CA SER A 21 -0.03 -12.89 -16.08
C SER A 21 0.92 -11.73 -16.41
N LEU A 22 2.15 -12.05 -16.82
CA LEU A 22 3.21 -11.06 -17.02
C LEU A 22 2.85 -10.01 -18.09
N ASP A 23 2.17 -10.41 -19.14
CA ASP A 23 1.71 -9.54 -20.23
C ASP A 23 0.67 -8.47 -19.81
N LYS A 24 0.08 -8.63 -18.62
CA LYS A 24 -0.85 -7.65 -18.03
C LYS A 24 -0.16 -6.61 -17.15
N PHE A 25 1.11 -6.78 -16.86
CA PHE A 25 1.91 -5.77 -16.19
C PHE A 25 2.48 -4.76 -17.18
N ILE A 26 2.41 -3.48 -16.83
CA ILE A 26 3.22 -2.44 -17.48
C ILE A 26 4.60 -2.53 -16.85
N LEU A 27 5.57 -3.05 -17.63
CA LEU A 27 6.96 -3.16 -17.18
C LEU A 27 7.73 -1.89 -17.55
N LYS A 28 8.43 -1.32 -16.58
CA LYS A 28 9.24 -0.12 -16.73
C LYS A 28 10.69 -0.42 -16.33
N TYR A 29 11.64 0.06 -17.13
CA TYR A 29 13.07 -0.12 -16.94
C TYR A 29 13.80 1.21 -17.07
N GLY A 30 15.03 1.28 -16.59
CA GLY A 30 15.87 2.48 -16.72
C GLY A 30 15.16 3.72 -16.18
N GLU A 31 15.23 4.80 -16.96
CA GLU A 31 14.64 6.09 -16.61
C GLU A 31 13.13 6.01 -16.31
N ASP A 32 12.38 5.22 -17.09
CA ASP A 32 10.94 5.05 -16.88
C ASP A 32 10.61 4.40 -15.52
N CYS A 33 11.50 3.53 -15.02
CA CYS A 33 11.37 2.97 -13.68
C CYS A 33 11.55 4.05 -12.62
N ILE A 34 12.60 4.87 -12.75
CA ILE A 34 12.88 5.98 -11.83
C ILE A 34 11.72 6.99 -11.84
N ASP A 35 11.21 7.37 -13.01
CA ASP A 35 10.12 8.34 -13.13
C ASP A 35 8.82 7.83 -12.49
N SER A 36 8.60 6.52 -12.51
CA SER A 36 7.45 5.90 -11.85
C SER A 36 7.45 6.04 -10.33
N MET A 37 8.57 6.46 -9.73
CA MET A 37 8.73 6.66 -8.29
C MET A 37 8.42 8.09 -7.82
N TYR A 38 8.11 9.04 -8.73
CA TYR A 38 7.69 10.42 -8.45
C TYR A 38 8.61 11.25 -7.55
N CYS A 39 9.85 10.84 -7.34
CA CYS A 39 10.78 11.46 -6.38
C CYS A 39 12.19 11.73 -6.94
N ARG A 40 12.40 11.56 -8.25
CA ARG A 40 13.70 11.81 -8.94
C ARG A 40 14.34 13.11 -8.49
N ASP A 41 13.64 14.23 -8.70
CA ASP A 41 14.20 15.58 -8.43
C ASP A 41 14.65 15.76 -6.99
N ILE A 42 14.05 15.03 -6.02
CA ILE A 42 14.39 15.13 -4.60
C ILE A 42 15.73 14.46 -4.34
N PHE A 43 15.96 13.28 -4.90
CA PHE A 43 17.24 12.58 -4.78
C PHE A 43 18.36 13.32 -5.52
N GLU A 44 18.15 13.71 -6.79
CA GLU A 44 19.15 14.41 -7.61
C GLU A 44 19.57 15.74 -6.99
N LYS A 45 18.63 16.56 -6.47
CA LYS A 45 18.94 17.83 -5.77
C LYS A 45 19.79 17.63 -4.51
N ASN A 46 19.81 16.43 -3.94
CA ASN A 46 20.64 16.06 -2.81
C ASN A 46 21.91 15.28 -3.21
N GLY A 47 22.25 15.26 -4.50
CA GLY A 47 23.47 14.61 -5.02
C GLY A 47 23.42 13.09 -4.91
N ILE A 48 22.21 12.49 -4.94
CA ILE A 48 22.01 11.04 -4.87
C ILE A 48 21.64 10.53 -6.25
N GLU A 49 22.44 9.60 -6.76
CA GLU A 49 22.20 8.86 -7.99
C GLU A 49 21.16 7.76 -7.75
N LEU A 50 20.17 7.66 -8.64
CA LEU A 50 19.17 6.60 -8.60
C LEU A 50 19.55 5.47 -9.56
N ILE A 51 19.55 4.25 -9.02
CA ILE A 51 19.80 3.03 -9.78
C ILE A 51 18.47 2.30 -9.99
N PRO A 52 17.98 2.18 -11.24
CA PRO A 52 16.71 1.54 -11.49
C PRO A 52 16.80 0.02 -11.41
N SER A 53 15.83 -0.61 -10.76
CA SER A 53 15.60 -2.05 -10.84
C SER A 53 14.52 -2.34 -11.89
N ILE A 54 13.30 -2.58 -11.44
CA ILE A 54 12.13 -2.79 -12.28
C ILE A 54 10.92 -2.06 -11.70
N GLY A 55 10.09 -1.47 -12.57
CA GLY A 55 8.73 -1.07 -12.27
C GLY A 55 7.77 -2.06 -12.89
N ALA A 56 7.12 -2.90 -12.08
CA ALA A 56 6.06 -3.79 -12.50
C ALA A 56 4.73 -3.26 -11.99
N ILE A 57 3.92 -2.66 -12.87
CA ILE A 57 2.69 -1.97 -12.53
C ILE A 57 1.52 -2.76 -13.10
N GLY A 58 0.77 -3.43 -12.21
CA GLY A 58 -0.49 -4.08 -12.50
C GLY A 58 -1.67 -3.22 -12.04
N HIS A 59 -2.75 -3.21 -12.82
CA HIS A 59 -4.04 -2.72 -12.37
C HIS A 59 -4.71 -3.75 -11.44
N PRO A 60 -5.69 -3.36 -10.60
CA PRO A 60 -6.50 -4.31 -9.85
C PRO A 60 -7.05 -5.42 -10.76
N HIS A 61 -6.83 -6.67 -10.37
CA HIS A 61 -7.12 -7.85 -11.20
C HIS A 61 -7.24 -9.11 -10.33
N GLY A 62 -7.36 -10.27 -10.95
CA GLY A 62 -7.23 -11.56 -10.26
C GLY A 62 -5.81 -11.83 -9.75
N PRO A 63 -5.61 -12.98 -9.09
CA PRO A 63 -4.32 -13.36 -8.52
C PRO A 63 -3.19 -13.40 -9.56
N VAL A 64 -1.99 -13.05 -9.11
CA VAL A 64 -0.77 -13.07 -9.92
C VAL A 64 -0.34 -14.52 -10.17
N THR A 65 0.06 -14.84 -11.41
CA THR A 65 0.63 -16.13 -11.71
C THR A 65 2.03 -16.26 -11.10
N LEU A 66 2.41 -17.48 -10.69
CA LEU A 66 3.74 -17.75 -10.15
C LEU A 66 4.84 -17.33 -11.13
N GLN A 67 4.67 -17.63 -12.43
CA GLN A 67 5.62 -17.26 -13.48
C GLN A 67 5.83 -15.74 -13.58
N ALA A 68 4.77 -14.94 -13.50
CA ALA A 68 4.89 -13.48 -13.51
C ALA A 68 5.64 -12.97 -12.27
N TYR A 69 5.32 -13.51 -11.09
CA TYR A 69 6.02 -13.19 -9.86
C TYR A 69 7.50 -13.55 -9.94
N GLU A 70 7.85 -14.78 -10.36
CA GLU A 70 9.25 -15.25 -10.48
C GLU A 70 10.06 -14.34 -11.40
N PHE A 71 9.52 -13.99 -12.56
CA PHE A 71 10.17 -13.03 -13.46
C PHE A 71 10.46 -11.69 -12.78
N ILE A 72 9.47 -11.12 -12.08
CA ILE A 72 9.60 -9.80 -11.44
C ILE A 72 10.58 -9.85 -10.27
N VAL A 73 10.48 -10.85 -9.39
CA VAL A 73 11.39 -10.97 -8.24
C VAL A 73 12.82 -11.24 -8.67
N ASP A 74 13.03 -12.00 -9.73
CA ASP A 74 14.37 -12.24 -10.27
C ASP A 74 15.01 -10.96 -10.81
N LYS A 75 14.23 -10.03 -11.41
CA LYS A 75 14.72 -8.72 -11.82
C LYS A 75 15.14 -7.86 -10.62
N PHE A 76 14.35 -7.86 -9.53
CA PHE A 76 14.77 -7.21 -8.28
C PHE A 76 16.07 -7.81 -7.73
N LYS A 77 16.15 -9.13 -7.63
CA LYS A 77 17.34 -9.84 -7.13
C LYS A 77 18.57 -9.58 -7.99
N GLN A 78 18.41 -9.58 -9.31
CA GLN A 78 19.49 -9.29 -10.25
C GLN A 78 20.04 -7.89 -10.02
N SER A 79 19.19 -6.88 -10.05
CA SER A 79 19.59 -5.48 -9.86
C SER A 79 20.29 -5.27 -8.51
N VAL A 80 19.74 -5.85 -7.42
CA VAL A 80 20.35 -5.74 -6.09
C VAL A 80 21.74 -6.41 -6.07
N LYS A 81 21.91 -7.58 -6.67
CA LYS A 81 23.23 -8.26 -6.71
C LYS A 81 24.27 -7.50 -7.53
N GLU A 82 23.87 -6.99 -8.70
CA GLU A 82 24.76 -6.23 -9.59
C GLU A 82 25.28 -4.95 -8.94
N HIS A 83 24.48 -4.30 -8.12
CA HIS A 83 24.79 -3.01 -7.51
C HIS A 83 25.09 -3.07 -6.01
N LEU A 84 25.19 -4.28 -5.43
CA LEU A 84 25.31 -4.49 -3.98
C LEU A 84 26.45 -3.69 -3.32
N HIS A 85 27.58 -3.55 -4.01
CA HIS A 85 28.79 -2.90 -3.47
C HIS A 85 28.82 -1.38 -3.67
N GLU A 86 27.85 -0.81 -4.35
CA GLU A 86 27.82 0.61 -4.66
C GLU A 86 26.60 1.36 -4.13
N ILE A 87 25.54 0.64 -3.73
CA ILE A 87 24.31 1.25 -3.19
C ILE A 87 24.44 1.54 -1.69
N ASP A 88 23.94 2.71 -1.30
CA ASP A 88 23.86 3.16 0.09
C ASP A 88 22.50 2.88 0.72
N GLY A 89 21.48 2.56 -0.10
CA GLY A 89 20.14 2.27 0.36
C GLY A 89 19.21 1.82 -0.77
N ILE A 90 18.02 1.38 -0.39
CA ILE A 90 16.98 0.90 -1.31
C ILE A 90 15.68 1.62 -1.03
N PHE A 91 15.03 2.15 -2.05
CA PHE A 91 13.76 2.86 -1.97
C PHE A 91 12.72 2.18 -2.87
N LEU A 92 11.71 1.60 -2.27
CA LEU A 92 10.72 0.77 -2.96
C LEU A 92 9.30 1.33 -2.84
N PHE A 93 8.49 1.02 -3.85
CA PHE A 93 7.05 0.95 -3.72
C PHE A 93 6.59 -0.50 -3.86
N LEU A 94 5.87 -0.99 -2.87
CA LEU A 94 5.18 -2.28 -2.91
C LEU A 94 3.73 -2.06 -2.49
N HIS A 95 2.77 -2.47 -3.32
CA HIS A 95 1.35 -2.20 -3.05
C HIS A 95 0.90 -2.80 -1.71
N GLY A 96 1.14 -4.07 -1.49
CA GLY A 96 0.77 -4.78 -0.26
C GLY A 96 -0.47 -5.67 -0.38
N ALA A 97 -1.17 -5.65 -1.51
CA ALA A 97 -2.44 -6.37 -1.71
C ALA A 97 -2.35 -7.45 -2.80
N SER A 98 -1.16 -7.95 -3.10
CA SER A 98 -1.00 -9.02 -4.09
C SER A 98 -1.27 -10.40 -3.49
N LYS A 99 -1.84 -11.27 -4.31
CA LYS A 99 -1.94 -12.72 -4.09
C LYS A 99 -1.28 -13.44 -5.25
N VAL A 100 -0.31 -14.29 -4.97
CA VAL A 100 0.38 -15.10 -5.97
C VAL A 100 -0.04 -16.57 -5.81
N ILE A 101 -0.52 -17.18 -6.89
CA ILE A 101 -0.92 -18.60 -6.87
C ILE A 101 0.32 -19.47 -6.76
N GLY A 102 0.29 -20.41 -5.81
CA GLY A 102 1.38 -21.35 -5.59
C GLY A 102 2.57 -20.81 -4.77
N LEU A 103 2.57 -19.53 -4.41
CA LEU A 103 3.59 -18.95 -3.52
C LEU A 103 3.22 -19.22 -2.06
N GLN A 104 4.17 -19.71 -1.28
CA GLN A 104 3.98 -19.87 0.16
C GLN A 104 3.70 -18.53 0.84
N GLY A 105 2.62 -18.43 1.62
CA GLY A 105 2.16 -17.18 2.24
C GLY A 105 1.39 -16.25 1.30
N GLY A 106 1.45 -16.46 -0.02
CA GLY A 106 0.62 -15.81 -1.03
C GLY A 106 1.03 -14.38 -1.43
N SER A 107 1.65 -13.58 -0.57
CA SER A 107 1.97 -12.19 -0.85
C SER A 107 3.32 -12.02 -1.56
N ALA A 108 3.31 -11.40 -2.74
CA ALA A 108 4.52 -11.07 -3.47
C ALA A 108 5.38 -10.07 -2.69
N GLU A 109 4.78 -9.08 -2.06
CA GLU A 109 5.49 -8.00 -1.36
C GLU A 109 6.34 -8.52 -0.21
N HIS A 110 5.77 -9.44 0.61
CA HIS A 110 6.52 -10.11 1.68
C HIS A 110 7.69 -10.91 1.13
N ALA A 111 7.46 -11.66 0.04
CA ALA A 111 8.48 -12.48 -0.57
C ALA A 111 9.57 -11.63 -1.24
N ILE A 112 9.24 -10.56 -1.96
CA ILE A 112 10.20 -9.62 -2.56
C ILE A 112 11.13 -9.04 -1.48
N LEU A 113 10.57 -8.53 -0.38
CA LEU A 113 11.38 -7.95 0.70
C LEU A 113 12.28 -8.99 1.37
N ARG A 114 11.78 -10.19 1.62
CA ARG A 114 12.58 -11.28 2.18
C ARG A 114 13.74 -11.65 1.27
N GLU A 115 13.51 -11.76 -0.04
CA GLU A 115 14.55 -12.06 -1.03
C GLU A 115 15.60 -10.93 -1.13
N ILE A 116 15.17 -9.67 -1.14
CA ILE A 116 16.09 -8.52 -1.13
C ILE A 116 16.90 -8.53 0.17
N ARG A 117 16.26 -8.68 1.32
CA ARG A 117 16.93 -8.67 2.63
C ARG A 117 17.94 -9.81 2.76
N ALA A 118 17.65 -10.99 2.19
CA ALA A 118 18.59 -12.11 2.16
C ALA A 118 19.87 -11.80 1.36
N ILE A 119 19.82 -10.90 0.38
CA ILE A 119 20.99 -10.49 -0.41
C ILE A 119 21.77 -9.37 0.33
N VAL A 120 21.07 -8.34 0.78
CA VAL A 120 21.74 -7.13 1.32
C VAL A 120 22.07 -7.21 2.80
N GLY A 121 21.60 -8.22 3.50
CA GLY A 121 21.79 -8.37 4.95
C GLY A 121 20.97 -7.37 5.78
N PRO A 122 21.16 -7.35 7.12
CA PRO A 122 20.29 -6.60 8.03
C PRO A 122 20.55 -5.09 8.06
N TYR A 123 21.70 -4.63 7.60
CA TYR A 123 22.15 -3.25 7.81
C TYR A 123 21.90 -2.29 6.63
N MET A 124 21.53 -2.81 5.45
CA MET A 124 21.18 -1.97 4.31
C MET A 124 19.87 -1.22 4.60
N PRO A 125 19.86 0.12 4.59
CA PRO A 125 18.62 0.86 4.78
C PRO A 125 17.64 0.60 3.65
N ILE A 126 16.39 0.31 4.01
CA ILE A 126 15.29 0.14 3.07
C ILE A 126 14.15 1.07 3.50
N ALA A 127 13.70 1.91 2.59
CA ALA A 127 12.47 2.70 2.72
C ALA A 127 11.39 2.13 1.80
N LEU A 128 10.19 2.05 2.32
CA LEU A 128 9.05 1.46 1.64
C LEU A 128 7.86 2.42 1.62
N VAL A 129 7.39 2.75 0.42
CA VAL A 129 6.08 3.39 0.20
C VAL A 129 5.07 2.30 -0.13
N MET A 130 3.88 2.39 0.43
CA MET A 130 2.81 1.41 0.23
C MET A 130 1.47 2.08 -0.05
N ASP A 131 0.53 1.27 -0.51
CA ASP A 131 -0.89 1.60 -0.55
C ASP A 131 -1.53 1.30 0.82
N PRO A 132 -2.53 2.07 1.30
CA PRO A 132 -3.24 1.76 2.54
C PRO A 132 -4.00 0.43 2.49
N HIS A 133 -4.26 -0.13 1.32
CA HIS A 133 -4.88 -1.45 1.16
C HIS A 133 -3.88 -2.61 1.35
N GLY A 134 -2.65 -2.36 1.79
CA GLY A 134 -1.68 -3.41 2.10
C GLY A 134 -2.08 -4.25 3.31
N ASN A 135 -1.98 -5.58 3.18
CA ASN A 135 -2.09 -6.55 4.28
C ASN A 135 -0.69 -6.81 4.86
N LEU A 136 -0.40 -6.20 6.00
CA LEU A 136 0.94 -6.21 6.58
C LEU A 136 1.12 -7.29 7.64
N SER A 137 2.38 -7.70 7.83
CA SER A 137 2.82 -8.52 8.95
C SER A 137 4.01 -7.88 9.67
N GLU A 138 4.29 -8.36 10.86
CA GLU A 138 5.51 -8.00 11.58
C GLU A 138 6.77 -8.36 10.78
N GLU A 139 6.77 -9.50 10.07
CA GLU A 139 7.87 -9.90 9.18
C GLU A 139 8.14 -8.86 8.09
N LEU A 140 7.09 -8.38 7.38
CA LEU A 140 7.26 -7.37 6.33
C LEU A 140 7.84 -6.09 6.90
N VAL A 141 7.26 -5.61 8.00
CA VAL A 141 7.63 -4.34 8.64
C VAL A 141 9.05 -4.39 9.22
N SER A 142 9.48 -5.52 9.78
CA SER A 142 10.84 -5.69 10.32
C SER A 142 11.94 -5.72 9.25
N ASN A 143 11.58 -5.94 7.98
CA ASN A 143 12.53 -5.95 6.87
C ASN A 143 12.85 -4.56 6.30
N VAL A 144 12.22 -3.50 6.80
CA VAL A 144 12.44 -2.12 6.37
C VAL A 144 12.82 -1.21 7.53
N ASN A 145 13.42 -0.05 7.24
CA ASN A 145 13.75 0.97 8.25
C ASN A 145 12.71 2.09 8.28
N LEU A 146 12.11 2.39 7.12
CA LEU A 146 11.05 3.38 6.99
C LEU A 146 9.89 2.77 6.19
N LEU A 147 8.67 3.09 6.62
CA LEU A 147 7.45 2.70 5.92
C LEU A 147 6.41 3.82 6.01
N ARG A 148 5.78 4.13 4.89
CA ARG A 148 4.63 5.04 4.83
C ARG A 148 3.65 4.59 3.75
N CYS A 149 2.34 4.63 4.05
CA CYS A 149 1.31 4.50 3.03
C CYS A 149 0.64 5.84 2.70
N TYR A 150 -0.11 5.88 1.59
CA TYR A 150 -1.01 6.99 1.29
C TYR A 150 -1.99 7.18 2.43
N ARG A 151 -2.42 8.42 2.67
CA ARG A 151 -3.41 8.76 3.69
C ARG A 151 -4.82 8.84 3.15
N HIS A 152 -4.94 9.11 1.87
CA HIS A 152 -6.22 9.37 1.26
C HIS A 152 -6.73 8.18 0.44
N SER A 153 -8.02 7.94 0.57
CA SER A 153 -8.80 7.11 -0.31
C SER A 153 -10.03 7.94 -0.74
N PRO A 154 -10.12 8.35 -2.01
CA PRO A 154 -9.21 8.11 -3.15
C PRO A 154 -7.79 8.65 -2.98
N HIS A 155 -6.79 8.04 -3.66
CA HIS A 155 -5.35 8.29 -3.51
C HIS A 155 -4.88 9.60 -4.17
N ILE A 156 -5.31 10.75 -3.60
CA ILE A 156 -4.95 12.08 -4.10
C ILE A 156 -3.56 12.54 -3.66
N ASP A 157 -2.95 11.89 -2.69
CA ASP A 157 -1.67 12.21 -2.05
C ASP A 157 -0.51 11.28 -2.46
N THR A 158 -0.67 10.55 -3.57
CA THR A 158 0.34 9.58 -4.04
C THR A 158 1.72 10.23 -4.20
N LYS A 159 1.82 11.28 -5.00
CA LYS A 159 3.10 11.95 -5.28
C LYS A 159 3.70 12.55 -4.02
N GLU A 160 2.90 13.20 -3.21
CA GLU A 160 3.30 13.82 -1.95
C GLU A 160 3.88 12.79 -0.98
N THR A 161 3.29 11.60 -0.91
CA THR A 161 3.76 10.51 -0.05
C THR A 161 5.13 9.99 -0.49
N TYR A 162 5.36 9.77 -1.79
CA TYR A 162 6.69 9.40 -2.29
C TYR A 162 7.73 10.47 -1.98
N GLN A 163 7.38 11.73 -2.20
CA GLN A 163 8.28 12.86 -1.96
C GLN A 163 8.60 13.06 -0.49
N PHE A 164 7.60 12.87 0.38
CA PHE A 164 7.81 12.90 1.84
C PHE A 164 8.79 11.81 2.24
N MET A 165 8.53 10.58 1.83
CA MET A 165 9.38 9.44 2.18
C MET A 165 10.80 9.57 1.61
N ALA A 166 10.96 10.11 0.39
CA ALA A 166 12.28 10.36 -0.19
C ALA A 166 13.10 11.33 0.66
N LYS A 167 12.51 12.44 1.12
CA LYS A 167 13.18 13.41 2.01
C LYS A 167 13.59 12.77 3.33
N ASP A 168 12.70 11.99 3.93
CA ASP A 168 12.96 11.32 5.21
C ASP A 168 14.01 10.22 5.06
N PHE A 169 14.01 9.51 3.94
CA PHE A 169 15.03 8.51 3.64
C PHE A 169 16.41 9.14 3.41
N ILE A 170 16.49 10.27 2.74
CA ILE A 170 17.74 11.04 2.58
C ILE A 170 18.29 11.49 3.94
N ASP A 171 17.41 11.96 4.83
CA ASP A 171 17.83 12.30 6.20
C ASP A 171 18.37 11.07 6.93
N LEU A 172 17.72 9.90 6.81
CA LEU A 172 18.22 8.66 7.40
C LEU A 172 19.55 8.21 6.80
N LEU A 173 19.77 8.38 5.50
CA LEU A 173 21.04 8.04 4.85
C LEU A 173 22.18 8.93 5.31
N ASN A 174 21.93 10.22 5.54
CA ASN A 174 22.92 11.19 6.03
C ASN A 174 23.18 11.06 7.53
N HIS A 175 22.18 10.66 8.32
CA HIS A 175 22.23 10.52 9.77
C HIS A 175 21.78 9.12 10.14
N ARG A 176 22.68 8.15 9.93
CA ARG A 176 22.38 6.71 10.15
C ARG A 176 21.89 6.45 11.55
N GLU A 177 20.71 5.88 11.66
CA GLU A 177 20.07 5.44 12.90
C GLU A 177 19.64 3.98 12.75
N ASP A 178 19.86 3.19 13.79
CA ASP A 178 19.38 1.81 13.89
C ASP A 178 17.92 1.84 14.37
N ILE A 179 17.02 2.17 13.46
CA ILE A 179 15.58 2.28 13.70
C ILE A 179 14.82 1.21 12.91
N HIS A 180 13.73 0.75 13.52
CA HIS A 180 12.75 -0.10 12.88
C HIS A 180 11.35 0.43 13.16
N PRO A 181 10.42 0.32 12.20
CA PRO A 181 9.04 0.71 12.42
C PRO A 181 8.38 -0.15 13.49
N ILE A 182 7.51 0.48 14.28
CA ILE A 182 6.65 -0.20 15.26
C ILE A 182 5.37 -0.63 14.53
N TYR A 183 5.01 -1.90 14.66
CA TYR A 183 3.84 -2.49 14.01
C TYR A 183 2.81 -2.99 15.03
N TYR A 184 1.55 -2.65 14.80
CA TYR A 184 0.43 -3.26 15.51
C TYR A 184 -0.68 -3.66 14.55
N ARG A 185 -1.08 -4.92 14.62
CA ARG A 185 -2.33 -5.35 13.99
C ARG A 185 -3.52 -4.74 14.72
N VAL A 186 -4.47 -4.22 13.97
CA VAL A 186 -5.78 -3.80 14.48
C VAL A 186 -6.77 -4.89 14.09
N PRO A 187 -7.47 -5.53 15.05
CA PRO A 187 -8.34 -6.67 14.74
C PRO A 187 -9.68 -6.21 14.12
N ILE A 188 -9.57 -5.55 12.97
CA ILE A 188 -10.67 -5.05 12.14
C ILE A 188 -10.43 -5.54 10.72
N ILE A 189 -11.48 -6.01 10.06
CA ILE A 189 -11.52 -6.29 8.63
C ILE A 189 -12.62 -5.41 8.04
N ILE A 190 -12.25 -4.50 7.15
CA ILE A 190 -13.16 -3.59 6.45
C ILE A 190 -12.82 -3.52 4.97
N GLY A 191 -13.81 -3.18 4.14
CA GLY A 191 -13.56 -2.87 2.73
C GLY A 191 -13.06 -1.43 2.57
N GLY A 192 -12.24 -1.18 1.56
CA GLY A 192 -11.76 0.17 1.22
C GLY A 192 -12.89 1.17 1.01
N GLU A 193 -14.02 0.71 0.47
CA GLU A 193 -15.23 1.50 0.26
C GLU A 193 -15.89 2.03 1.54
N LYS A 194 -15.53 1.48 2.72
CA LYS A 194 -16.00 1.93 4.05
C LYS A 194 -14.99 2.79 4.80
N SER A 195 -13.89 3.12 4.19
CA SER A 195 -12.77 3.82 4.80
C SER A 195 -12.33 5.03 3.98
N VAL A 196 -13.30 5.73 3.40
CA VAL A 196 -13.06 6.97 2.68
C VAL A 196 -12.46 8.01 3.60
N SER A 197 -11.36 8.63 3.18
CA SER A 197 -10.54 9.49 4.05
C SER A 197 -11.20 10.82 4.46
N PHE A 198 -12.35 11.15 3.88
CA PHE A 198 -13.12 12.37 4.17
C PHE A 198 -14.23 12.14 5.19
N ASP A 199 -14.44 10.90 5.61
CA ASP A 199 -15.48 10.51 6.56
C ASP A 199 -14.86 10.04 7.90
N GLU A 200 -15.63 10.15 8.97
CA GLU A 200 -15.24 9.53 10.24
C GLU A 200 -15.40 7.99 10.14
N PRO A 201 -14.52 7.22 10.78
CA PRO A 201 -13.47 7.64 11.71
C PRO A 201 -12.11 7.93 11.03
N MET A 202 -12.01 7.84 9.69
CA MET A 202 -10.75 8.03 8.98
C MET A 202 -10.18 9.45 9.12
N VAL A 203 -11.03 10.48 9.17
CA VAL A 203 -10.59 11.88 9.42
C VAL A 203 -9.85 11.96 10.75
N SER A 204 -10.45 11.43 11.82
CA SER A 204 -9.82 11.43 13.15
C SER A 204 -8.54 10.59 13.20
N ILE A 205 -8.51 9.42 12.53
CA ILE A 205 -7.31 8.59 12.43
C ILE A 205 -6.19 9.35 11.71
N ASN A 206 -6.47 9.95 10.55
CA ASN A 206 -5.49 10.73 9.80
C ASN A 206 -4.95 11.93 10.60
N ASN A 207 -5.81 12.63 11.34
CA ASN A 207 -5.38 13.70 12.24
C ASN A 207 -4.41 13.19 13.32
N MET A 208 -4.66 12.03 13.91
CA MET A 208 -3.75 11.42 14.88
C MET A 208 -2.40 11.05 14.26
N LEU A 209 -2.38 10.55 13.01
CA LEU A 209 -1.13 10.26 12.28
C LEU A 209 -0.32 11.55 12.08
N GLU A 210 -0.98 12.63 11.67
CA GLU A 210 -0.33 13.94 11.52
C GLU A 210 0.18 14.52 12.83
N GLU A 211 -0.61 14.44 13.90
CA GLU A 211 -0.19 14.88 15.23
C GLU A 211 1.06 14.16 15.69
N ALA A 212 1.12 12.83 15.47
CA ALA A 212 2.29 12.03 15.79
C ALA A 212 3.55 12.53 15.06
N GLU A 213 3.44 12.77 13.75
CA GLU A 213 4.56 13.27 12.93
C GLU A 213 4.98 14.71 13.31
N LYS A 214 4.02 15.60 13.62
CA LYS A 214 4.28 16.99 14.06
C LYS A 214 5.07 17.08 15.36
N THR A 215 5.18 16.01 16.14
CA THR A 215 6.03 15.97 17.34
C THR A 215 7.52 16.10 17.07
N GLY A 216 7.96 15.84 15.83
CA GLY A 216 9.37 15.82 15.42
C GLY A 216 10.15 14.61 15.94
N ARG A 217 9.51 13.69 16.69
CA ARG A 217 10.07 12.46 17.23
C ARG A 217 9.65 11.20 16.45
N ILE A 218 8.76 11.37 15.48
CA ILE A 218 8.25 10.34 14.59
C ILE A 218 8.54 10.77 13.15
N ARG A 219 9.13 9.88 12.36
CA ARG A 219 9.41 10.09 10.94
C ARG A 219 8.15 9.95 10.10
N SER A 220 7.44 8.87 10.31
CA SER A 220 6.19 8.59 9.60
C SER A 220 5.24 7.79 10.46
N ALA A 221 3.95 7.99 10.26
CA ALA A 221 2.88 7.21 10.86
C ALA A 221 1.87 6.81 9.77
N SER A 222 1.41 5.57 9.78
CA SER A 222 0.54 5.01 8.76
C SER A 222 -0.56 4.15 9.38
N PHE A 223 -1.75 4.22 8.81
CA PHE A 223 -2.85 3.31 9.08
C PHE A 223 -3.18 2.56 7.80
N HIS A 224 -2.97 1.25 7.82
CA HIS A 224 -3.33 0.37 6.72
C HIS A 224 -4.71 -0.20 6.97
N ILE A 225 -5.56 -0.11 5.97
CA ILE A 225 -6.93 -0.64 5.98
C ILE A 225 -6.90 -2.15 5.71
N GLY A 226 -5.92 -2.56 4.91
CA GLY A 226 -5.86 -3.92 4.39
C GLY A 226 -6.76 -4.11 3.17
N TYR A 227 -6.73 -5.31 2.61
CA TYR A 227 -7.48 -5.66 1.41
C TYR A 227 -8.19 -6.99 1.57
N LEU A 228 -9.51 -6.98 1.53
CA LEU A 228 -10.36 -8.13 1.89
C LEU A 228 -10.76 -9.04 0.71
N ARG A 229 -10.33 -8.72 -0.53
CA ARG A 229 -10.76 -9.46 -1.73
C ARG A 229 -9.94 -10.73 -2.01
N HIS A 230 -8.97 -11.04 -1.16
CA HIS A 230 -8.29 -12.33 -1.12
C HIS A 230 -8.05 -12.78 0.31
N ASP A 231 -8.02 -14.10 0.51
CA ASP A 231 -7.69 -14.67 1.81
C ASP A 231 -6.16 -14.72 2.02
N GLY A 232 -5.76 -14.51 3.25
CA GLY A 232 -4.34 -14.54 3.64
C GLY A 232 -4.15 -14.37 5.15
N PRO A 233 -3.00 -14.83 5.69
CA PRO A 233 -2.73 -14.81 7.13
C PRO A 233 -2.63 -13.37 7.70
N ASN A 234 -2.36 -12.39 6.84
CA ASN A 234 -2.10 -11.01 7.24
C ASN A 234 -3.28 -10.08 6.98
N LEU A 235 -4.44 -10.63 6.61
CA LEU A 235 -5.65 -9.86 6.30
C LEU A 235 -6.08 -8.97 7.47
N GLY A 236 -6.31 -7.69 7.19
CA GLY A 236 -6.92 -6.73 8.11
C GLY A 236 -6.11 -5.44 8.30
N CYS A 237 -6.66 -4.58 9.18
CA CYS A 237 -6.07 -3.27 9.45
C CYS A 237 -4.78 -3.38 10.28
N SER A 238 -3.92 -2.37 10.13
CA SER A 238 -2.71 -2.25 10.93
C SER A 238 -2.23 -0.80 11.08
N VAL A 239 -1.43 -0.57 12.10
CA VAL A 239 -0.74 0.71 12.38
C VAL A 239 0.75 0.48 12.28
N VAL A 240 1.45 1.39 11.60
CA VAL A 240 2.92 1.41 11.53
C VAL A 240 3.41 2.80 11.90
N VAL A 241 4.35 2.90 12.84
CA VAL A 241 4.94 4.17 13.27
C VAL A 241 6.46 4.05 13.27
N CYS A 242 7.14 4.92 12.53
CA CYS A 242 8.60 4.96 12.41
C CYS A 242 9.18 5.99 13.39
N PRO A 243 10.01 5.60 14.37
CA PRO A 243 10.64 6.54 15.28
C PRO A 243 11.65 7.44 14.54
N LYS A 244 11.90 8.66 15.05
CA LYS A 244 12.90 9.57 14.46
C LYS A 244 14.32 9.04 14.70
N THR A 245 14.60 8.61 15.93
CA THR A 245 15.86 8.02 16.37
C THR A 245 15.58 6.79 17.22
N LYS A 246 16.62 6.01 17.50
CA LYS A 246 16.51 4.85 18.42
C LYS A 246 15.94 5.22 19.80
N LYS A 247 16.24 6.43 20.28
CA LYS A 247 15.74 6.95 21.59
C LYS A 247 14.23 7.24 21.55
N ASP A 248 13.66 7.39 20.39
CA ASP A 248 12.23 7.67 20.19
C ASP A 248 11.37 6.41 20.05
N THR A 249 11.95 5.22 20.13
CA THR A 249 11.25 3.94 19.95
C THR A 249 10.06 3.79 20.91
N GLU A 250 10.26 4.06 22.21
CA GLU A 250 9.16 3.97 23.19
C GLU A 250 8.06 5.01 22.94
N PHE A 251 8.45 6.19 22.47
CA PHE A 251 7.49 7.23 22.10
C PHE A 251 6.68 6.86 20.86
N ALA A 252 7.33 6.24 19.87
CA ALA A 252 6.65 5.72 18.68
C ALA A 252 5.71 4.56 19.04
N ASP A 253 6.11 3.68 19.95
CA ASP A 253 5.27 2.60 20.47
C ASP A 253 4.01 3.13 21.16
N MET A 254 4.15 4.15 22.01
CA MET A 254 3.02 4.81 22.65
C MET A 254 2.00 5.35 21.61
N TRP A 255 2.48 6.03 20.56
CA TRP A 255 1.61 6.53 19.50
C TRP A 255 0.96 5.41 18.69
N ALA A 256 1.71 4.37 18.36
CA ALA A 256 1.18 3.22 17.62
C ALA A 256 0.04 2.54 18.40
N ARG A 257 0.19 2.35 19.71
CA ARG A 257 -0.86 1.83 20.61
C ARG A 257 -2.07 2.77 20.66
N LYS A 258 -1.85 4.07 20.86
CA LYS A 258 -2.91 5.08 20.92
C LYS A 258 -3.78 5.06 19.65
N ILE A 259 -3.14 5.04 18.48
CA ILE A 259 -3.86 5.01 17.19
C ILE A 259 -4.59 3.66 17.02
N ARG A 260 -3.95 2.54 17.36
CA ARG A 260 -4.56 1.21 17.33
C ARG A 260 -5.82 1.14 18.19
N GLU A 261 -5.74 1.60 19.43
CA GLU A 261 -6.84 1.57 20.39
C GLU A 261 -7.99 2.48 19.94
N PHE A 262 -7.67 3.65 19.44
CA PHE A 262 -8.65 4.57 18.86
C PHE A 262 -9.37 3.91 17.68
N ALA A 263 -8.63 3.42 16.67
CA ALA A 263 -9.22 2.78 15.50
C ALA A 263 -10.11 1.59 15.89
N TYR A 264 -9.67 0.76 16.84
CA TYR A 264 -10.47 -0.37 17.33
C TYR A 264 -11.73 0.08 18.07
N SER A 265 -11.67 1.16 18.85
CA SER A 265 -12.84 1.72 19.53
C SER A 265 -13.91 2.17 18.54
N LYS A 266 -13.47 2.62 17.35
CA LYS A 266 -14.31 3.12 16.26
C LYS A 266 -14.71 2.06 15.21
N ARG A 267 -14.44 0.77 15.46
CA ARG A 267 -14.63 -0.31 14.48
C ARG A 267 -16.03 -0.46 13.90
N HIS A 268 -17.05 0.03 14.58
CA HIS A 268 -18.45 0.00 14.12
C HIS A 268 -18.90 1.30 13.44
N GLU A 269 -18.03 2.32 13.37
CA GLU A 269 -18.33 3.61 12.77
C GLU A 269 -17.87 3.70 11.30
N PHE A 270 -17.06 2.75 10.83
CA PHE A 270 -16.69 2.65 9.41
C PHE A 270 -17.92 2.34 8.55
N HIS A 271 -18.18 3.17 7.54
CA HIS A 271 -19.39 3.11 6.74
C HIS A 271 -19.13 3.45 5.28
N TYR A 272 -20.06 3.13 4.41
CA TYR A 272 -20.01 3.56 3.01
C TYR A 272 -20.25 5.06 2.92
N HIS A 273 -19.51 5.73 2.04
CA HIS A 273 -19.80 7.12 1.68
C HIS A 273 -21.08 7.19 0.84
N GLY A 274 -22.02 8.07 1.23
CA GLY A 274 -23.29 8.27 0.52
C GLY A 274 -24.41 7.33 0.96
N ASN A 275 -25.45 7.25 0.14
CA ASN A 275 -26.65 6.48 0.43
C ASN A 275 -26.46 4.99 0.14
N VAL A 276 -26.71 4.15 1.14
CA VAL A 276 -26.70 2.70 1.00
C VAL A 276 -28.14 2.20 1.13
N ALA A 277 -28.56 1.36 0.19
CA ALA A 277 -29.89 0.80 0.17
C ALA A 277 -29.85 -0.69 -0.24
N SER A 278 -30.92 -1.41 0.05
CA SER A 278 -31.15 -2.70 -0.60
C SER A 278 -31.31 -2.50 -2.10
N LEU A 279 -31.05 -3.53 -2.91
CA LEU A 279 -31.24 -3.43 -4.36
C LEU A 279 -32.66 -3.00 -4.71
N GLU A 280 -33.66 -3.56 -4.05
CA GLU A 280 -35.08 -3.22 -4.26
C GLU A 280 -35.37 -1.74 -3.95
N ASP A 281 -34.85 -1.23 -2.82
CA ASP A 281 -35.07 0.17 -2.43
C ASP A 281 -34.28 1.13 -3.33
N ALA A 282 -33.07 0.77 -3.76
CA ALA A 282 -32.29 1.55 -4.71
C ALA A 282 -33.02 1.69 -6.05
N ILE A 283 -33.60 0.59 -6.57
CA ILE A 283 -34.38 0.61 -7.81
C ILE A 283 -35.63 1.50 -7.64
N LYS A 284 -36.37 1.38 -6.53
CA LYS A 284 -37.52 2.26 -6.26
C LYS A 284 -37.12 3.74 -6.24
N GLN A 285 -36.02 4.07 -5.54
CA GLN A 285 -35.51 5.44 -5.48
C GLN A 285 -35.19 6.00 -6.88
N VAL A 286 -34.57 5.19 -7.74
CA VAL A 286 -34.23 5.61 -9.11
C VAL A 286 -35.48 5.78 -9.99
N VAL A 287 -36.42 4.85 -9.91
CA VAL A 287 -37.67 4.91 -10.70
C VAL A 287 -38.51 6.16 -10.35
N TYR A 288 -38.48 6.57 -9.07
CA TYR A 288 -39.25 7.75 -8.63
C TYR A 288 -38.39 9.03 -8.60
N HIS A 289 -37.13 8.95 -9.06
CA HIS A 289 -36.28 10.14 -9.15
C HIS A 289 -36.70 11.04 -10.29
N ASP A 290 -37.11 12.26 -9.98
CA ASP A 290 -37.73 13.18 -10.93
C ASP A 290 -36.81 14.35 -11.35
N GLN A 291 -35.63 14.50 -10.80
CA GLN A 291 -34.71 15.61 -11.05
C GLN A 291 -33.24 15.19 -11.21
N GLY A 292 -32.69 15.49 -12.39
CA GLY A 292 -31.28 15.27 -12.66
C GLY A 292 -30.92 13.80 -12.93
N THR A 293 -29.64 13.48 -12.80
CA THR A 293 -29.10 12.13 -13.04
C THR A 293 -28.94 11.37 -11.74
N CYS A 294 -29.45 10.14 -11.68
CA CYS A 294 -29.25 9.25 -10.56
C CYS A 294 -28.22 8.16 -10.92
N PHE A 295 -27.28 7.91 -10.03
CA PHE A 295 -26.28 6.86 -10.19
C PHE A 295 -26.56 5.72 -9.21
N ILE A 296 -26.58 4.49 -9.71
CA ILE A 296 -26.52 3.28 -8.88
C ILE A 296 -25.15 2.64 -9.05
N THR A 297 -24.52 2.33 -7.94
CA THR A 297 -23.20 1.67 -7.93
C THR A 297 -23.34 0.26 -7.34
N ASP A 298 -22.88 -0.75 -8.09
CA ASP A 298 -22.70 -2.11 -7.59
C ASP A 298 -21.31 -2.25 -6.98
N SER A 299 -21.23 -2.16 -5.64
CA SER A 299 -19.94 -2.29 -4.92
C SER A 299 -19.39 -3.72 -4.91
N GLY A 300 -20.21 -4.73 -5.24
CA GLY A 300 -19.79 -6.13 -5.32
C GLY A 300 -18.95 -6.43 -6.56
N ASP A 301 -19.23 -5.76 -7.69
CA ASP A 301 -18.49 -5.92 -8.95
C ASP A 301 -17.58 -4.73 -9.26
N ASN A 302 -16.85 -4.27 -8.24
CA ASN A 302 -15.97 -3.11 -8.32
C ASN A 302 -14.66 -3.44 -9.06
N VAL A 303 -14.54 -2.97 -10.31
CA VAL A 303 -13.30 -3.12 -11.12
C VAL A 303 -12.10 -2.45 -10.48
N GLY A 304 -12.29 -1.36 -9.73
CA GLY A 304 -11.24 -0.71 -8.95
C GLY A 304 -10.66 -1.58 -7.83
N SER A 305 -11.34 -2.68 -7.49
CA SER A 305 -10.89 -3.73 -6.56
C SER A 305 -10.74 -5.09 -7.26
N GLY A 306 -10.37 -5.09 -8.54
CA GLY A 306 -10.03 -6.29 -9.31
C GLY A 306 -11.19 -7.21 -9.66
N ALA A 307 -12.45 -6.78 -9.50
CA ALA A 307 -13.59 -7.54 -10.04
C ALA A 307 -13.63 -7.46 -11.56
N ASP A 308 -14.30 -8.44 -12.18
CA ASP A 308 -14.33 -8.55 -13.65
C ASP A 308 -15.17 -7.43 -14.33
N GLY A 309 -16.12 -6.80 -13.62
CA GLY A 309 -16.88 -5.64 -14.08
C GLY A 309 -17.94 -5.91 -15.14
N PHE A 310 -18.33 -7.15 -15.34
CA PHE A 310 -19.35 -7.52 -16.32
C PHE A 310 -20.57 -8.24 -15.72
N ASN A 311 -20.74 -8.13 -14.40
CA ASN A 311 -21.95 -8.62 -13.76
C ASN A 311 -23.12 -7.68 -14.05
N ASN A 312 -24.10 -8.17 -14.77
CA ASN A 312 -25.27 -7.38 -15.19
C ASN A 312 -26.50 -7.64 -14.31
N TYR A 313 -26.31 -8.18 -13.10
CA TYR A 313 -27.41 -8.52 -12.20
C TYR A 313 -28.27 -7.29 -11.85
N VAL A 314 -27.63 -6.21 -11.41
CA VAL A 314 -28.33 -4.95 -11.07
C VAL A 314 -29.06 -4.37 -12.29
N LEU A 315 -28.40 -4.33 -13.46
CA LEU A 315 -29.01 -3.85 -14.69
C LEU A 315 -30.28 -4.65 -15.06
N ARG A 316 -30.23 -5.97 -14.94
CA ARG A 316 -31.40 -6.83 -15.21
C ARG A 316 -32.56 -6.54 -14.27
N GLN A 317 -32.28 -6.25 -12.98
CA GLN A 317 -33.31 -5.91 -12.02
C GLN A 317 -33.98 -4.54 -12.33
N ILE A 318 -33.21 -3.60 -12.88
CA ILE A 318 -33.76 -2.30 -13.30
C ILE A 318 -34.65 -2.44 -14.55
N MET A 319 -34.34 -3.36 -15.45
CA MET A 319 -35.04 -3.58 -16.70
C MET A 319 -36.33 -4.41 -16.55
N ASN A 320 -36.50 -5.15 -15.46
CA ASN A 320 -37.68 -5.94 -15.16
C ASN A 320 -38.70 -5.18 -14.31
#